data_c15dc23ac16b7bb51e0c511e242a2318
#
_entry.id   c15dc23ac16b7bb51e0c511e242a2318
#
_cell.length_a   1.000
_cell.length_b   1.000
_cell.length_c   1.000
_cell.angle_alpha   90.00
_cell.angle_beta   90.00
_cell.angle_gamma   90.00
#
_symmetry.space_group_name_H-M   'P 1'
#
loop_
_entity.id
_entity.type
_entity.pdbx_description
1 polymer ?
#
loop_
_entity_poly.entity_id
_entity_poly.type
_entity_poly.pdbx_seq_one_letter_code
_entity_poly.pdbx_strand_id
1 'polypeptide(L)'
;MNIEIKKSKNPIKYEEAIKLMEERLINLNENKSNELIWILEHNDVYTAGTSYNENEILDKSINIIKTNRGGKITYHGPGQLICYFVIDLKKRNKDIRKFISLIEKTIIDTLNYYKIDSFADKENIGIWSDNNSKIKKIAAIGVRVSKWIAYHGFSINIDNDLEKYNSIIPCGISDKGVTNLKKINNQNYELIGDKIVENFILNLNNLNV
;
A
#
# COMPACT_ATOMS: atom_id res chain seq x y z
N MET A 1 0.29 10.14 -20.76
CA MET A 1 1.02 9.13 -19.95
C MET A 1 0.61 7.74 -20.40
N ASN A 2 1.55 6.83 -20.57
CA ASN A 2 1.23 5.45 -20.93
C ASN A 2 1.47 4.56 -19.70
N ILE A 3 0.43 4.40 -18.88
CA ILE A 3 0.45 3.60 -17.66
C ILE A 3 -0.41 2.37 -17.90
N GLU A 4 0.17 1.18 -17.76
CA GLU A 4 -0.56 -0.08 -17.80
C GLU A 4 -1.35 -0.27 -16.50
N ILE A 5 -2.62 -0.59 -16.60
CA ILE A 5 -3.47 -0.94 -15.46
C ILE A 5 -3.70 -2.44 -15.46
N LYS A 6 -3.25 -3.10 -14.40
CA LYS A 6 -3.44 -4.53 -14.19
C LYS A 6 -4.34 -4.76 -12.98
N LYS A 7 -5.26 -5.73 -13.07
CA LYS A 7 -6.11 -6.18 -11.97
C LYS A 7 -6.08 -7.70 -11.91
N SER A 8 -5.81 -8.25 -10.76
CA SER A 8 -5.87 -9.69 -10.50
C SER A 8 -7.18 -10.05 -9.82
N LYS A 9 -7.87 -11.07 -10.33
CA LYS A 9 -9.13 -11.54 -9.74
C LYS A 9 -8.92 -12.46 -8.55
N ASN A 10 -7.81 -13.21 -8.54
CA ASN A 10 -7.46 -14.15 -7.49
C ASN A 10 -6.26 -13.62 -6.70
N PRO A 11 -6.13 -13.99 -5.42
CA PRO A 11 -4.95 -13.67 -4.63
C PRO A 11 -3.66 -14.17 -5.29
N ILE A 12 -2.62 -13.35 -5.25
CA ILE A 12 -1.31 -13.63 -5.84
C ILE A 12 -0.31 -13.95 -4.73
N LYS A 13 0.56 -14.93 -4.94
CA LYS A 13 1.67 -15.17 -4.02
C LYS A 13 2.60 -13.96 -3.98
N TYR A 14 3.06 -13.61 -2.78
CA TYR A 14 3.85 -12.40 -2.58
C TYR A 14 5.11 -12.38 -3.45
N GLU A 15 5.85 -13.50 -3.48
CA GLU A 15 7.10 -13.63 -4.23
C GLU A 15 6.89 -13.47 -5.74
N GLU A 16 5.78 -13.98 -6.28
CA GLU A 16 5.43 -13.82 -7.70
C GLU A 16 5.19 -12.35 -8.05
N ALA A 17 4.49 -11.63 -7.16
CA ALA A 17 4.23 -10.22 -7.36
C ALA A 17 5.51 -9.37 -7.30
N ILE A 18 6.40 -9.66 -6.33
CA ILE A 18 7.69 -8.96 -6.22
C ILE A 18 8.54 -9.18 -7.46
N LYS A 19 8.66 -10.42 -7.92
CA LYS A 19 9.41 -10.75 -9.14
C LYS A 19 8.89 -9.96 -10.35
N LEU A 20 7.57 -9.90 -10.54
CA LEU A 20 6.97 -9.12 -11.63
C LEU A 20 7.32 -7.64 -11.53
N MET A 21 7.25 -7.05 -10.33
CA MET A 21 7.59 -5.64 -10.13
C MET A 21 9.07 -5.34 -10.37
N GLU A 22 9.97 -6.23 -9.94
CA GLU A 22 11.41 -6.07 -10.18
C GLU A 22 11.76 -6.19 -11.66
N GLU A 23 11.17 -7.13 -12.37
CA GLU A 23 11.29 -7.24 -13.84
C GLU A 23 10.74 -5.98 -14.54
N ARG A 24 9.59 -5.47 -14.09
CA ARG A 24 9.00 -4.24 -14.62
C ARG A 24 9.90 -3.03 -14.37
N LEU A 25 10.50 -2.93 -13.19
CA LEU A 25 11.44 -1.84 -12.84
C LEU A 25 12.64 -1.84 -13.79
N ILE A 26 13.24 -2.99 -14.04
CA ILE A 26 14.38 -3.14 -14.96
C ILE A 26 13.96 -2.70 -16.36
N ASN A 27 12.86 -3.27 -16.88
CA ASN A 27 12.37 -2.98 -18.22
C ASN A 27 11.98 -1.50 -18.39
N LEU A 28 11.36 -0.89 -17.38
CA LEU A 28 11.00 0.53 -17.41
C LEU A 28 12.26 1.42 -17.42
N ASN A 29 13.29 1.07 -16.64
CA ASN A 29 14.53 1.82 -16.62
C ASN A 29 15.28 1.75 -17.97
N GLU A 30 15.09 0.67 -18.72
CA GLU A 30 15.66 0.46 -20.07
C GLU A 30 14.74 0.95 -21.20
N ASN A 31 13.60 1.62 -20.86
CA ASN A 31 12.56 2.07 -21.80
C ASN A 31 11.93 0.92 -22.63
N LYS A 32 11.91 -0.30 -22.09
CA LYS A 32 11.35 -1.50 -22.72
C LYS A 32 9.90 -1.78 -22.28
N SER A 33 9.38 -1.07 -21.29
CA SER A 33 8.01 -1.24 -20.81
C SER A 33 7.39 0.08 -20.39
N ASN A 34 6.06 0.07 -20.22
CA ASN A 34 5.30 1.17 -19.65
C ASN A 34 5.37 1.16 -18.11
N GLU A 35 4.99 2.28 -17.49
CA GLU A 35 4.66 2.35 -16.07
C GLU A 35 3.50 1.39 -15.75
N LEU A 36 3.38 0.97 -14.49
CA LEU A 36 2.39 0.00 -14.04
C LEU A 36 1.65 0.51 -12.81
N ILE A 37 0.34 0.32 -12.77
CA ILE A 37 -0.48 0.29 -11.55
C ILE A 37 -1.15 -1.09 -11.52
N TRP A 38 -1.04 -1.81 -10.40
CA TRP A 38 -1.54 -3.17 -10.27
C TRP A 38 -2.37 -3.33 -9.00
N ILE A 39 -3.66 -3.63 -9.17
CA ILE A 39 -4.60 -3.93 -8.08
C ILE A 39 -4.69 -5.44 -7.90
N LEU A 40 -4.47 -5.91 -6.68
CA LEU A 40 -4.49 -7.32 -6.32
C LEU A 40 -4.80 -7.53 -4.84
N GLU A 41 -4.93 -8.78 -4.45
CA GLU A 41 -4.84 -9.28 -3.07
C GLU A 41 -3.73 -10.32 -2.97
N HIS A 42 -3.23 -10.57 -1.77
CA HIS A 42 -2.31 -11.66 -1.48
C HIS A 42 -3.00 -12.80 -0.72
N ASN A 43 -2.43 -14.00 -0.81
CA ASN A 43 -2.61 -15.02 0.22
C ASN A 43 -2.01 -14.53 1.53
N ASP A 44 -2.36 -15.18 2.65
CA ASP A 44 -1.83 -14.87 3.97
C ASP A 44 -0.30 -14.85 3.97
N VAL A 45 0.29 -13.70 4.31
CA VAL A 45 1.73 -13.53 4.38
C VAL A 45 2.14 -12.41 5.33
N TYR A 46 3.17 -12.67 6.14
CA TYR A 46 3.85 -11.63 6.90
C TYR A 46 5.10 -11.18 6.15
N THR A 47 5.30 -9.88 6.05
CA THR A 47 6.45 -9.30 5.35
C THR A 47 7.20 -8.32 6.24
N ALA A 48 8.52 -8.38 6.22
CA ALA A 48 9.39 -7.45 6.94
C ALA A 48 10.09 -6.52 5.95
N GLY A 49 9.82 -5.22 6.04
CA GLY A 49 10.49 -4.20 5.23
C GLY A 49 11.88 -3.83 5.78
N THR A 50 12.57 -2.91 5.13
CA THR A 50 13.97 -2.56 5.43
C THR A 50 14.22 -1.94 6.81
N SER A 51 13.16 -1.47 7.49
CA SER A 51 13.25 -0.81 8.80
C SER A 51 12.61 -1.61 9.93
N TYR A 52 12.39 -2.94 9.73
CA TYR A 52 11.81 -3.76 10.78
C TYR A 52 12.81 -4.06 11.90
N ASN A 53 12.27 -4.33 13.09
CA ASN A 53 13.02 -4.83 14.23
C ASN A 53 12.48 -6.22 14.63
N GLU A 54 13.34 -7.14 15.01
CA GLU A 54 12.92 -8.50 15.46
C GLU A 54 12.02 -8.47 16.70
N ASN A 55 12.13 -7.44 17.55
CA ASN A 55 11.24 -7.24 18.68
C ASN A 55 9.79 -6.90 18.27
N GLU A 56 9.54 -6.59 17.00
CA GLU A 56 8.20 -6.37 16.45
C GLU A 56 7.47 -7.69 16.14
N ILE A 57 8.13 -8.83 16.30
CA ILE A 57 7.58 -10.18 16.11
C ILE A 57 7.17 -10.73 17.47
N LEU A 58 5.86 -10.80 17.71
CA LEU A 58 5.30 -11.30 18.97
C LEU A 58 5.15 -12.83 18.97
N ASP A 59 4.74 -13.38 17.83
CA ASP A 59 4.65 -14.82 17.64
C ASP A 59 5.79 -15.31 16.75
N LYS A 60 6.76 -16.02 17.34
CA LYS A 60 7.94 -16.54 16.63
C LYS A 60 7.64 -17.75 15.74
N SER A 61 6.43 -18.29 15.78
CA SER A 61 6.04 -19.42 14.91
C SER A 61 5.62 -19.00 13.50
N ILE A 62 5.35 -17.68 13.26
CA ILE A 62 4.94 -17.19 11.95
C ILE A 62 6.11 -17.17 10.96
N ASN A 63 5.84 -17.54 9.72
CA ASN A 63 6.80 -17.39 8.64
C ASN A 63 6.81 -15.94 8.11
N ILE A 64 7.98 -15.32 8.04
CA ILE A 64 8.13 -13.91 7.62
C ILE A 64 9.04 -13.82 6.41
N ILE A 65 8.53 -13.19 5.35
CA ILE A 65 9.30 -12.91 4.15
C ILE A 65 10.01 -11.56 4.33
N LYS A 66 11.34 -11.59 4.37
CA LYS A 66 12.16 -10.37 4.35
C LYS A 66 12.14 -9.77 2.95
N THR A 67 11.88 -8.47 2.85
CA THR A 67 11.69 -7.79 1.58
C THR A 67 12.42 -6.45 1.54
N ASN A 68 12.59 -5.91 0.35
CA ASN A 68 13.28 -4.64 0.14
C ASN A 68 12.34 -3.43 0.13
N ARG A 69 11.02 -3.59 0.40
CA ARG A 69 10.10 -2.45 0.52
C ARG A 69 10.46 -1.55 1.71
N GLY A 70 10.05 -0.31 1.66
CA GLY A 70 10.12 0.57 2.81
C GLY A 70 9.20 0.12 3.97
N GLY A 71 9.47 0.66 5.17
CA GLY A 71 8.69 0.40 6.37
C GLY A 71 9.09 -0.86 7.13
N LYS A 72 8.26 -1.21 8.12
CA LYS A 72 8.49 -2.25 9.11
C LYS A 72 7.75 -3.54 8.78
N ILE A 73 7.45 -4.36 9.81
CA ILE A 73 6.68 -5.60 9.65
C ILE A 73 5.19 -5.30 9.40
N THR A 74 4.55 -6.10 8.57
CA THR A 74 3.11 -6.04 8.32
C THR A 74 2.58 -7.41 7.89
N TYR A 75 1.24 -7.53 7.85
CA TYR A 75 0.51 -8.67 7.33
C TYR A 75 -0.23 -8.27 6.04
N HIS A 76 -0.31 -9.19 5.09
CA HIS A 76 -1.17 -9.14 3.92
C HIS A 76 -1.99 -10.42 3.82
N GLY A 77 -3.24 -10.32 3.35
CA GLY A 77 -4.13 -11.45 3.18
C GLY A 77 -5.44 -11.11 2.49
N PRO A 78 -6.32 -12.09 2.29
CA PRO A 78 -7.64 -11.90 1.67
C PRO A 78 -8.44 -10.79 2.34
N GLY A 79 -9.19 -10.03 1.53
CA GLY A 79 -9.94 -8.86 1.99
C GLY A 79 -9.11 -7.60 2.22
N GLN A 80 -7.79 -7.65 1.90
CA GLN A 80 -6.92 -6.48 1.89
C GLN A 80 -6.56 -6.11 0.45
N LEU A 81 -7.00 -4.94 -0.01
CA LEU A 81 -6.59 -4.43 -1.32
C LEU A 81 -5.13 -4.01 -1.29
N ILE A 82 -4.38 -4.47 -2.26
CA ILE A 82 -3.01 -4.03 -2.55
C ILE A 82 -3.01 -3.21 -3.84
N CYS A 83 -2.40 -2.05 -3.80
CA CYS A 83 -2.08 -1.26 -4.99
C CYS A 83 -0.57 -1.22 -5.14
N TYR A 84 -0.03 -2.07 -6.00
CA TYR A 84 1.35 -1.98 -6.44
C TYR A 84 1.49 -1.05 -7.64
N PHE A 85 2.65 -0.46 -7.77
CA PHE A 85 2.98 0.38 -8.92
C PHE A 85 4.48 0.32 -9.25
N VAL A 86 4.80 0.67 -10.50
CA VAL A 86 6.16 0.95 -10.96
C VAL A 86 6.09 2.25 -11.76
N ILE A 87 6.53 3.36 -11.15
CA ILE A 87 6.33 4.73 -11.64
C ILE A 87 7.68 5.46 -11.78
N ASP A 88 7.93 6.05 -12.95
CA ASP A 88 9.14 6.80 -13.24
C ASP A 88 9.07 8.25 -12.72
N LEU A 89 9.73 8.50 -11.59
CA LEU A 89 9.79 9.84 -10.98
C LEU A 89 10.71 10.81 -11.76
N LYS A 90 11.53 10.34 -12.71
CA LYS A 90 12.32 11.22 -13.59
C LYS A 90 11.39 12.10 -14.44
N LYS A 91 10.21 11.58 -14.77
CA LYS A 91 9.15 12.28 -15.48
C LYS A 91 8.31 13.22 -14.59
N ARG A 92 8.61 13.29 -13.26
CA ARG A 92 7.79 13.96 -12.22
C ARG A 92 8.66 14.70 -11.20
N ASN A 93 9.59 15.52 -11.68
CA ASN A 93 10.46 16.40 -10.89
C ASN A 93 11.31 15.71 -9.81
N LYS A 94 11.43 14.37 -9.81
CA LYS A 94 12.25 13.58 -8.88
C LYS A 94 12.01 13.92 -7.41
N ASP A 95 10.77 14.14 -7.01
CA ASP A 95 10.39 14.48 -5.64
C ASP A 95 9.65 13.32 -4.96
N ILE A 96 10.39 12.62 -4.09
CA ILE A 96 9.84 11.46 -3.35
C ILE A 96 8.79 11.92 -2.33
N ARG A 97 8.99 13.06 -1.67
CA ARG A 97 8.06 13.55 -0.64
C ARG A 97 6.71 13.90 -1.27
N LYS A 98 6.75 14.65 -2.38
CA LYS A 98 5.52 14.95 -3.14
C LYS A 98 4.83 13.67 -3.64
N PHE A 99 5.60 12.65 -4.05
CA PHE A 99 5.04 11.38 -4.49
C PHE A 99 4.36 10.62 -3.33
N ILE A 100 4.94 10.61 -2.13
CA ILE A 100 4.29 10.02 -0.93
C ILE A 100 3.00 10.78 -0.61
N SER A 101 3.03 12.12 -0.58
CA SER A 101 1.83 12.95 -0.34
C SER A 101 0.74 12.71 -1.39
N LEU A 102 1.13 12.44 -2.64
CA LEU A 102 0.20 12.04 -3.70
C LEU A 102 -0.47 10.70 -3.38
N ILE A 103 0.28 9.71 -2.91
CA ILE A 103 -0.27 8.39 -2.52
C ILE A 103 -1.26 8.59 -1.35
N GLU A 104 -0.87 9.33 -0.33
CA GLU A 104 -1.72 9.66 0.81
C GLU A 104 -3.03 10.31 0.35
N LYS A 105 -2.91 11.35 -0.50
CA LYS A 105 -4.08 12.02 -1.09
C LYS A 105 -4.95 11.05 -1.89
N THR A 106 -4.37 10.19 -2.69
CA THR A 106 -5.10 9.20 -3.50
C THR A 106 -5.96 8.29 -2.63
N ILE A 107 -5.40 7.80 -1.53
CA ILE A 107 -6.13 6.94 -0.59
C ILE A 107 -7.24 7.75 0.10
N ILE A 108 -6.94 8.95 0.61
CA ILE A 108 -7.92 9.81 1.29
C ILE A 108 -9.06 10.18 0.35
N ASP A 109 -8.79 10.62 -0.87
CA ASP A 109 -9.82 10.96 -1.88
C ASP A 109 -10.72 9.74 -2.16
N THR A 110 -10.13 8.54 -2.22
CA THR A 110 -10.89 7.30 -2.41
C THR A 110 -11.77 6.98 -1.21
N LEU A 111 -11.26 7.11 0.00
CA LEU A 111 -12.02 6.85 1.23
C LEU A 111 -13.15 7.88 1.44
N ASN A 112 -12.92 9.13 1.06
CA ASN A 112 -13.94 10.18 1.06
C ASN A 112 -15.14 9.86 0.15
N TYR A 113 -14.89 9.23 -1.03
CA TYR A 113 -15.97 8.72 -1.88
C TYR A 113 -16.90 7.74 -1.13
N TYR A 114 -16.33 6.94 -0.23
CA TYR A 114 -17.06 6.00 0.63
C TYR A 114 -17.52 6.62 1.96
N LYS A 115 -17.42 7.95 2.13
CA LYS A 115 -17.80 8.69 3.34
C LYS A 115 -17.05 8.18 4.59
N ILE A 116 -15.78 7.89 4.43
CA ILE A 116 -14.88 7.50 5.51
C ILE A 116 -13.90 8.63 5.75
N ASP A 117 -14.02 9.27 6.90
CA ASP A 117 -13.08 10.31 7.33
C ASP A 117 -11.72 9.68 7.64
N SER A 118 -10.69 10.20 6.96
CA SER A 118 -9.34 9.68 7.09
C SER A 118 -8.30 10.76 6.90
N PHE A 119 -7.11 10.54 7.45
CA PHE A 119 -6.01 11.50 7.40
C PHE A 119 -4.65 10.82 7.34
N ALA A 120 -3.67 11.55 6.83
CA ALA A 120 -2.26 11.17 6.86
C ALA A 120 -1.61 11.69 8.15
N ASP A 121 -0.72 10.89 8.75
CA ASP A 121 0.07 11.26 9.92
C ASP A 121 1.54 11.40 9.51
N LYS A 122 2.13 12.56 9.73
CA LYS A 122 3.52 12.88 9.32
C LYS A 122 4.57 12.06 10.06
N GLU A 123 4.28 11.65 11.29
CA GLU A 123 5.20 10.87 12.12
C GLU A 123 5.02 9.37 11.89
N ASN A 124 3.79 8.95 11.55
CA ASN A 124 3.42 7.55 11.40
C ASN A 124 2.87 7.29 9.99
N ILE A 125 3.74 7.16 9.01
CA ILE A 125 3.37 7.00 7.59
C ILE A 125 2.26 5.95 7.43
N GLY A 126 1.21 6.34 6.70
CA GLY A 126 0.02 5.56 6.44
C GLY A 126 -1.25 6.39 6.58
N ILE A 127 -2.40 5.78 6.37
CA ILE A 127 -3.70 6.47 6.49
C ILE A 127 -4.44 5.95 7.70
N TRP A 128 -4.98 6.88 8.45
CA TRP A 128 -5.60 6.70 9.74
C TRP A 128 -7.04 7.18 9.72
N SER A 129 -7.88 6.62 10.57
CA SER A 129 -9.23 7.11 10.82
C SER A 129 -9.48 7.17 12.33
N ASP A 130 -10.23 8.18 12.73
CA ASP A 130 -10.77 8.23 14.08
C ASP A 130 -12.10 7.43 14.10
N ASN A 131 -12.08 6.30 14.79
CA ASN A 131 -13.25 5.50 15.01
C ASN A 131 -13.58 5.49 16.51
N ASN A 132 -14.61 6.23 16.91
CA ASN A 132 -15.07 6.35 18.31
C ASN A 132 -13.94 6.82 19.26
N SER A 133 -13.26 7.90 18.92
CA SER A 133 -12.15 8.49 19.68
C SER A 133 -10.92 7.57 19.80
N LYS A 134 -10.80 6.59 18.91
CA LYS A 134 -9.62 5.73 18.79
C LYS A 134 -9.05 5.81 17.39
N ILE A 135 -7.89 6.43 17.28
CA ILE A 135 -7.16 6.53 16.02
C ILE A 135 -6.60 5.16 15.66
N LYS A 136 -6.97 4.64 14.48
CA LYS A 136 -6.52 3.35 13.97
C LYS A 136 -6.07 3.45 12.52
N LYS A 137 -5.06 2.64 12.17
CA LYS A 137 -4.54 2.58 10.80
C LYS A 137 -5.48 1.78 9.90
N ILE A 138 -5.86 2.38 8.76
CA ILE A 138 -6.67 1.74 7.72
C ILE A 138 -5.78 1.26 6.57
N ALA A 139 -4.75 2.06 6.22
CA ALA A 139 -3.88 1.78 5.09
C ALA A 139 -2.40 1.95 5.45
N ALA A 140 -1.57 1.07 4.94
CA ALA A 140 -0.12 1.10 5.09
C ALA A 140 0.56 1.45 3.75
N ILE A 141 1.62 2.24 3.79
CA ILE A 141 2.40 2.68 2.62
C ILE A 141 3.82 2.14 2.77
N GLY A 142 4.29 1.42 1.75
CA GLY A 142 5.61 0.81 1.76
C GLY A 142 6.34 0.97 0.41
N VAL A 143 6.75 2.18 0.09
CA VAL A 143 7.40 2.53 -1.18
C VAL A 143 8.90 2.37 -1.10
N ARG A 144 9.50 1.93 -2.20
CA ARG A 144 10.94 1.99 -2.45
C ARG A 144 11.21 2.75 -3.75
N VAL A 145 12.34 3.46 -3.80
CA VAL A 145 12.79 4.15 -5.01
C VAL A 145 14.16 3.62 -5.39
N SER A 146 14.31 3.22 -6.65
CA SER A 146 15.58 2.81 -7.27
C SER A 146 15.72 3.49 -8.62
N LYS A 147 16.85 4.15 -8.88
CA LYS A 147 17.11 4.88 -10.14
C LYS A 147 15.99 5.89 -10.50
N TRP A 148 15.38 6.51 -9.49
CA TRP A 148 14.22 7.39 -9.61
C TRP A 148 12.96 6.70 -10.15
N ILE A 149 12.86 5.38 -10.00
CA ILE A 149 11.64 4.62 -10.24
C ILE A 149 11.10 4.21 -8.86
N ALA A 150 9.88 4.63 -8.56
CA ALA A 150 9.15 4.23 -7.35
C ALA A 150 8.44 2.91 -7.61
N TYR A 151 8.55 1.95 -6.69
CA TYR A 151 7.91 0.64 -6.79
C TYR A 151 7.49 0.09 -5.41
N HIS A 152 6.84 -1.07 -5.37
CA HIS A 152 5.96 -1.54 -4.32
C HIS A 152 4.67 -0.73 -4.30
N GLY A 153 4.20 -0.23 -3.16
CA GLY A 153 2.92 0.45 -3.13
C GLY A 153 2.33 0.63 -1.75
N PHE A 154 1.03 0.39 -1.64
CA PHE A 154 0.28 0.52 -0.40
C PHE A 154 -0.80 -0.57 -0.29
N SER A 155 -1.28 -0.78 0.92
CA SER A 155 -2.40 -1.68 1.23
C SER A 155 -3.53 -0.92 1.92
N ILE A 156 -4.77 -1.33 1.65
CA ILE A 156 -5.97 -0.83 2.34
C ILE A 156 -6.70 -2.03 2.94
N ASN A 157 -6.93 -1.99 4.24
CA ASN A 157 -7.72 -3.00 4.93
C ASN A 157 -9.21 -2.79 4.60
N ILE A 158 -9.83 -3.72 3.85
CA ILE A 158 -11.26 -3.63 3.50
C ILE A 158 -12.08 -4.50 4.42
N ASP A 159 -11.82 -5.80 4.44
CA ASP A 159 -12.55 -6.82 5.21
C ASP A 159 -11.62 -7.96 5.67
N ASN A 160 -10.32 -7.72 5.67
CA ASN A 160 -9.32 -8.70 6.07
C ASN A 160 -9.38 -9.01 7.57
N ASP A 161 -8.93 -10.20 7.93
CA ASP A 161 -8.82 -10.63 9.32
C ASP A 161 -7.80 -9.78 10.09
N LEU A 162 -8.29 -8.99 11.05
CA LEU A 162 -7.46 -8.12 11.88
C LEU A 162 -6.75 -8.88 13.01
N GLU A 163 -7.17 -10.10 13.37
CA GLU A 163 -6.53 -10.91 14.42
C GLU A 163 -5.11 -11.33 14.01
N LYS A 164 -4.87 -11.44 12.71
CA LYS A 164 -3.53 -11.69 12.16
C LYS A 164 -2.47 -10.65 12.59
N TYR A 165 -2.89 -9.42 12.86
CA TYR A 165 -1.98 -8.40 13.36
C TYR A 165 -1.55 -8.62 14.82
N ASN A 166 -2.23 -9.47 15.59
CA ASN A 166 -1.85 -9.79 16.99
C ASN A 166 -0.51 -10.53 17.09
N SER A 167 -0.04 -11.15 16.01
CA SER A 167 1.25 -11.82 15.95
C SER A 167 2.45 -10.88 15.78
N ILE A 168 2.20 -9.59 15.54
CA ILE A 168 3.24 -8.60 15.25
C ILE A 168 2.92 -7.25 15.91
N ILE A 169 3.91 -6.36 16.01
CA ILE A 169 3.69 -4.93 16.29
C ILE A 169 3.65 -4.22 14.92
N PRO A 170 2.44 -3.99 14.33
CA PRO A 170 2.34 -3.49 12.96
C PRO A 170 2.92 -2.08 12.87
N CYS A 171 3.83 -1.85 11.93
CA CYS A 171 4.52 -0.58 11.72
C CYS A 171 5.32 -0.08 12.94
N GLY A 172 5.58 -0.95 13.95
CA GLY A 172 6.27 -0.59 15.20
C GLY A 172 5.48 0.38 16.10
N ILE A 173 4.16 0.43 15.96
CA ILE A 173 3.28 1.32 16.72
C ILE A 173 2.43 0.44 17.64
N SER A 174 2.79 0.42 18.93
CA SER A 174 2.14 -0.44 19.93
C SER A 174 0.89 0.19 20.55
N ASP A 175 0.74 1.51 20.50
CA ASP A 175 -0.34 2.27 21.14
C ASP A 175 -1.54 2.53 20.20
N LYS A 176 -1.37 2.36 18.90
CA LYS A 176 -2.42 2.56 17.89
C LYS A 176 -2.71 1.24 17.17
N GLY A 177 -3.96 0.82 17.19
CA GLY A 177 -4.39 -0.41 16.53
C GLY A 177 -4.54 -0.26 15.00
N VAL A 178 -4.93 -1.36 14.37
CA VAL A 178 -5.38 -1.40 12.98
C VAL A 178 -6.89 -1.55 12.91
N THR A 179 -7.48 -1.13 11.81
CA THR A 179 -8.91 -1.33 11.50
C THR A 179 -9.10 -1.65 10.03
N ASN A 180 -10.30 -2.00 9.63
CA ASN A 180 -10.69 -2.17 8.25
C ASN A 180 -11.95 -1.36 7.93
N LEU A 181 -12.24 -1.18 6.64
CA LEU A 181 -13.33 -0.34 6.18
C LEU A 181 -14.70 -0.88 6.61
N LYS A 182 -14.88 -2.20 6.59
CA LYS A 182 -16.13 -2.85 7.02
C LYS A 182 -16.47 -2.59 8.49
N LYS A 183 -15.46 -2.48 9.36
CA LYS A 183 -15.67 -2.13 10.78
C LYS A 183 -16.02 -0.66 10.99
N ILE A 184 -15.62 0.24 10.08
CA ILE A 184 -15.94 1.66 10.15
C ILE A 184 -17.31 1.92 9.54
N ASN A 185 -17.56 1.43 8.34
CA ASN A 185 -18.80 1.58 7.60
C ASN A 185 -19.05 0.33 6.77
N ASN A 186 -20.05 -0.47 7.17
CA ASN A 186 -20.38 -1.72 6.48
C ASN A 186 -21.19 -1.46 5.22
N GLN A 187 -20.50 -1.29 4.10
CA GLN A 187 -21.08 -1.07 2.77
C GLN A 187 -20.35 -1.89 1.70
N ASN A 188 -20.78 -1.76 0.43
CA ASN A 188 -20.11 -2.40 -0.69
C ASN A 188 -18.86 -1.61 -1.10
N TYR A 189 -17.72 -2.31 -1.29
CA TYR A 189 -16.42 -1.78 -1.68
C TYR A 189 -15.89 -2.38 -3.00
N GLU A 190 -16.73 -3.06 -3.79
CA GLU A 190 -16.29 -3.74 -5.03
C GLU A 190 -15.58 -2.80 -6.03
N LEU A 191 -16.00 -1.54 -6.09
CA LEU A 191 -15.42 -0.55 -6.99
C LEU A 191 -14.18 0.18 -6.41
N ILE A 192 -13.74 -0.15 -5.19
CA ILE A 192 -12.67 0.61 -4.53
C ILE A 192 -11.35 0.56 -5.33
N GLY A 193 -11.04 -0.58 -5.96
CA GLY A 193 -9.86 -0.70 -6.83
C GLY A 193 -9.92 0.21 -8.05
N ASP A 194 -11.12 0.39 -8.64
CA ASP A 194 -11.33 1.32 -9.75
C ASP A 194 -11.15 2.77 -9.31
N LYS A 195 -11.73 3.13 -8.16
CA LYS A 195 -11.60 4.46 -7.59
C LYS A 195 -10.16 4.81 -7.21
N ILE A 196 -9.39 3.84 -6.70
CA ILE A 196 -7.95 4.01 -6.46
C ILE A 196 -7.23 4.35 -7.77
N VAL A 197 -7.47 3.60 -8.84
CA VAL A 197 -6.83 3.84 -10.13
C VAL A 197 -7.19 5.21 -10.69
N GLU A 198 -8.49 5.57 -10.68
CA GLU A 198 -8.96 6.89 -11.13
C GLU A 198 -8.26 8.03 -10.38
N ASN A 199 -8.29 8.01 -9.04
CA ASN A 199 -7.69 9.05 -8.21
C ASN A 199 -6.16 9.07 -8.33
N PHE A 200 -5.52 7.91 -8.46
CA PHE A 200 -4.07 7.84 -8.62
C PHE A 200 -3.62 8.48 -9.92
N ILE A 201 -4.28 8.17 -11.04
CA ILE A 201 -3.99 8.78 -12.34
C ILE A 201 -4.25 10.29 -12.30
N LEU A 202 -5.38 10.73 -11.73
CA LEU A 202 -5.71 12.15 -11.58
C LEU A 202 -4.62 12.88 -10.80
N ASN A 203 -4.22 12.35 -9.64
CA ASN A 203 -3.21 12.97 -8.80
C ASN A 203 -1.81 12.93 -9.45
N LEU A 204 -1.46 11.85 -10.20
CA LEU A 204 -0.21 11.80 -10.97
C LEU A 204 -0.13 12.88 -12.06
N ASN A 205 -1.26 13.18 -12.73
CA ASN A 205 -1.32 14.25 -13.73
C ASN A 205 -1.06 15.62 -13.09
N ASN A 206 -1.57 15.84 -11.89
CA ASN A 206 -1.39 17.10 -11.15
C ASN A 206 0.03 17.26 -10.57
N LEU A 207 0.83 16.20 -10.51
CA LEU A 207 2.21 16.27 -10.02
C LEU A 207 3.16 16.92 -11.05
N ASN A 208 2.75 17.00 -12.29
CA ASN A 208 3.54 17.55 -13.41
C ASN A 208 3.33 19.06 -13.62
N VAL A 209 2.49 19.69 -12.81
CA VAL A 209 2.22 21.14 -12.80
C VAL A 209 2.99 21.81 -11.61
#